data_3b5ccde0993f9f4bc331b568b98ac170
#
_entry.id   3b5ccde0993f9f4bc331b568b98ac170
#
_cell.length_a   1.000
_cell.length_b   1.000
_cell.length_c   1.000
_cell.angle_alpha   90.00
_cell.angle_beta   90.00
_cell.angle_gamma   90.00
#
_symmetry.space_group_name_H-M   'P 1'
#
loop_
_entity.id
_entity.type
_entity.pdbx_description
1 polymer ?
#
loop_
_entity_poly.entity_id
_entity_poly.type
_entity_poly.pdbx_seq_one_letter_code
_entity_poly.pdbx_strand_id
1 'polypeptide(L)'
;MWLRWLGAEIGRDVEASTVVLLPKFTRVGDGAFLADDTMVSSYTLQGGWMHVGPAKVGKRSFVGNSGMVPGGRTLRRDSLVAVLSTTPAKTKAGSSWMGSPPVRLRRTEVAADAALTYDPPARLKAARTAWELLRAIPVWLHVALTIAVGAALAALAAVGGWLLAAVLGGVVLLAAGVVAAGITVLA
;
A
#
# COMPACT_ATOMS: atom_id res chain seq x y z
N MET A 1 11.15 -1.17 5.19
CA MET A 1 10.74 -1.63 3.85
C MET A 1 11.35 -3.00 3.58
N TRP A 2 10.55 -4.02 3.75
CA TRP A 2 10.91 -5.43 3.61
C TRP A 2 11.43 -5.81 2.21
N LEU A 3 10.97 -5.15 1.12
CA LEU A 3 11.43 -5.38 -0.24
C LEU A 3 12.93 -5.20 -0.43
N ARG A 4 13.57 -4.28 0.31
CA ARG A 4 15.03 -4.09 0.27
C ARG A 4 15.77 -5.30 0.85
N TRP A 5 15.23 -5.92 1.89
CA TRP A 5 15.80 -7.15 2.47
C TRP A 5 15.72 -8.33 1.51
N LEU A 6 14.73 -8.33 0.60
CA LEU A 6 14.60 -9.32 -0.46
C LEU A 6 15.46 -9.00 -1.68
N GLY A 7 16.28 -7.94 -1.65
CA GLY A 7 17.23 -7.59 -2.70
C GLY A 7 16.72 -6.60 -3.75
N ALA A 8 15.56 -5.94 -3.53
CA ALA A 8 15.10 -4.86 -4.40
C ALA A 8 15.84 -3.54 -4.11
N GLU A 9 16.21 -2.82 -5.15
CA GLU A 9 16.76 -1.47 -5.04
C GLU A 9 15.59 -0.46 -5.02
N ILE A 10 15.18 -0.04 -3.82
CA ILE A 10 14.07 0.90 -3.63
C ILE A 10 14.62 2.23 -3.12
N GLY A 11 14.31 3.31 -3.81
CA GLY A 11 14.69 4.67 -3.45
C GLY A 11 14.01 5.19 -2.19
N ARG A 12 14.23 6.48 -1.88
CA ARG A 12 13.57 7.19 -0.78
C ARG A 12 12.21 7.69 -1.23
N ASP A 13 11.27 7.83 -0.28
CA ASP A 13 9.92 8.39 -0.50
C ASP A 13 9.18 7.70 -1.66
N VAL A 14 9.39 6.39 -1.83
CA VAL A 14 8.65 5.56 -2.77
C VAL A 14 7.34 5.14 -2.12
N GLU A 15 6.25 5.45 -2.78
CA GLU A 15 4.93 4.99 -2.41
C GLU A 15 4.55 3.80 -3.29
N ALA A 16 4.21 2.70 -2.66
CA ALA A 16 3.82 1.48 -3.35
C ALA A 16 2.64 0.84 -2.62
N SER A 17 1.57 0.64 -3.34
CA SER A 17 0.41 -0.10 -2.85
C SER A 17 0.60 -1.60 -3.09
N THR A 18 -0.29 -2.28 -3.74
CA THR A 18 -0.15 -3.70 -4.09
C THR A 18 0.73 -3.86 -5.32
N VAL A 19 1.94 -4.40 -5.17
CA VAL A 19 2.91 -4.53 -6.26
C VAL A 19 3.39 -5.96 -6.42
N VAL A 20 3.27 -6.49 -7.64
CA VAL A 20 3.86 -7.77 -8.04
C VAL A 20 5.24 -7.51 -8.62
N LEU A 21 6.27 -8.05 -8.00
CA LEU A 21 7.66 -7.85 -8.44
C LEU A 21 8.57 -9.02 -8.08
N LEU A 22 9.70 -9.13 -8.80
CA LEU A 22 10.84 -9.97 -8.44
C LEU A 22 11.91 -9.09 -7.81
N PRO A 23 12.11 -9.14 -6.49
CA PRO A 23 12.92 -8.15 -5.77
C PRO A 23 14.31 -7.96 -6.35
N LYS A 24 15.04 -9.03 -6.57
CA LYS A 24 16.42 -9.01 -7.06
C LYS A 24 16.61 -8.34 -8.43
N PHE A 25 15.54 -8.29 -9.24
CA PHE A 25 15.57 -7.69 -10.59
C PHE A 25 14.85 -6.34 -10.65
N THR A 26 14.38 -5.82 -9.51
CA THR A 26 13.56 -4.60 -9.46
C THR A 26 14.35 -3.43 -8.92
N ARG A 27 14.28 -2.31 -9.65
CA ARG A 27 14.83 -1.01 -9.24
C ARG A 27 13.77 0.07 -9.33
N VAL A 28 13.53 0.77 -8.23
CA VAL A 28 12.57 1.87 -8.14
C VAL A 28 13.28 3.11 -7.61
N GLY A 29 13.26 4.19 -8.37
CA GLY A 29 13.92 5.46 -8.02
C GLY A 29 13.12 6.26 -6.98
N ASP A 30 13.80 7.27 -6.40
CA ASP A 30 13.22 8.13 -5.36
C ASP A 30 11.93 8.80 -5.82
N GLY A 31 10.94 8.92 -4.91
CA GLY A 31 9.66 9.59 -5.16
C GLY A 31 8.80 8.94 -6.25
N ALA A 32 9.06 7.70 -6.63
CA ALA A 32 8.19 6.99 -7.55
C ALA A 32 6.90 6.52 -6.85
N PHE A 33 5.81 6.50 -7.61
CA PHE A 33 4.51 6.04 -7.16
C PHE A 33 4.08 4.80 -7.95
N LEU A 34 3.83 3.72 -7.26
CA LEU A 34 3.32 2.46 -7.80
C LEU A 34 1.92 2.23 -7.24
N ALA A 35 0.91 2.39 -8.09
CA ALA A 35 -0.49 2.23 -7.69
C ALA A 35 -0.88 0.76 -7.47
N ASP A 36 -2.17 0.50 -7.23
CA ASP A 36 -2.65 -0.84 -6.95
C ASP A 36 -2.43 -1.79 -8.12
N ASP A 37 -2.11 -3.04 -7.79
CA ASP A 37 -1.90 -4.16 -8.73
C ASP A 37 -0.87 -3.88 -9.81
N THR A 38 0.08 -2.99 -9.55
CA THR A 38 1.16 -2.73 -10.52
C THR A 38 2.10 -3.93 -10.65
N MET A 39 2.53 -4.20 -11.86
CA MET A 39 3.48 -5.27 -12.15
C MET A 39 4.83 -4.69 -12.58
N VAL A 40 5.79 -4.66 -11.65
CA VAL A 40 7.21 -4.47 -11.97
C VAL A 40 7.80 -5.87 -12.15
N SER A 41 7.30 -6.58 -13.19
CA SER A 41 7.31 -8.03 -13.24
C SER A 41 8.68 -8.66 -13.48
N SER A 42 9.64 -7.88 -13.99
CA SER A 42 10.99 -8.39 -14.30
C SER A 42 11.02 -9.64 -15.19
N TYR A 43 9.89 -10.06 -15.71
CA TYR A 43 9.77 -11.15 -16.69
C TYR A 43 8.70 -10.85 -17.73
N THR A 44 8.80 -11.51 -18.87
CA THR A 44 7.79 -11.51 -19.96
C THR A 44 7.62 -12.92 -20.49
N LEU A 45 6.40 -13.31 -20.78
CA LEU A 45 6.07 -14.59 -21.41
C LEU A 45 5.69 -14.32 -22.87
N GLN A 46 6.43 -14.91 -23.80
CA GLN A 46 6.17 -14.71 -25.22
C GLN A 46 6.64 -15.93 -26.01
N GLY A 47 5.80 -16.47 -26.90
CA GLY A 47 6.17 -17.55 -27.80
C GLY A 47 6.66 -18.81 -27.09
N GLY A 48 6.10 -19.16 -25.93
CA GLY A 48 6.54 -20.31 -25.13
C GLY A 48 7.83 -20.08 -24.31
N TRP A 49 8.40 -18.89 -24.35
CA TRP A 49 9.61 -18.52 -23.63
C TRP A 49 9.31 -17.58 -22.46
N MET A 50 10.08 -17.73 -21.38
CA MET A 50 10.14 -16.75 -20.29
C MET A 50 11.42 -15.93 -20.43
N HIS A 51 11.28 -14.64 -20.68
CA HIS A 51 12.38 -13.68 -20.68
C HIS A 51 12.45 -13.00 -19.32
N VAL A 52 13.55 -13.15 -18.61
CA VAL A 52 13.80 -12.52 -17.32
C VAL A 52 14.82 -11.40 -17.49
N GLY A 53 14.54 -10.23 -16.92
CA GLY A 53 15.46 -9.10 -16.98
C GLY A 53 15.10 -8.02 -15.98
N PRO A 54 16.01 -7.05 -15.73
CA PRO A 54 15.76 -5.99 -14.76
C PRO A 54 14.60 -5.09 -15.21
N ALA A 55 13.65 -4.86 -14.31
CA ALA A 55 12.59 -3.87 -14.48
C ALA A 55 12.94 -2.63 -13.66
N LYS A 56 12.98 -1.46 -14.31
CA LYS A 56 13.41 -0.20 -13.68
C LYS A 56 12.35 0.87 -13.78
N VAL A 57 12.00 1.45 -12.64
CA VAL A 57 11.13 2.64 -12.53
C VAL A 57 11.99 3.82 -12.13
N GLY A 58 12.01 4.87 -12.93
CA GLY A 58 12.81 6.09 -12.68
C GLY A 58 12.25 6.94 -11.55
N LYS A 59 13.05 7.94 -11.14
CA LYS A 59 12.66 8.89 -10.08
C LYS A 59 11.39 9.64 -10.46
N ARG A 60 10.49 9.88 -9.47
CA ARG A 60 9.24 10.63 -9.61
C ARG A 60 8.37 10.15 -10.77
N SER A 61 8.45 8.86 -11.09
CA SER A 61 7.61 8.26 -12.12
C SER A 61 6.38 7.63 -11.49
N PHE A 62 5.30 7.64 -12.26
CA PHE A 62 4.00 7.11 -11.85
C PHE A 62 3.67 5.87 -12.68
N VAL A 63 3.28 4.79 -12.00
CA VAL A 63 2.70 3.61 -12.64
C VAL A 63 1.29 3.46 -12.10
N GLY A 64 0.30 3.63 -12.98
CA GLY A 64 -1.12 3.56 -12.65
C GLY A 64 -1.59 2.15 -12.31
N ASN A 65 -2.81 2.04 -11.78
CA ASN A 65 -3.40 0.76 -11.37
C ASN A 65 -3.29 -0.29 -12.48
N SER A 66 -2.86 -1.49 -12.11
CA SER A 66 -2.61 -2.59 -13.04
C SER A 66 -1.66 -2.22 -14.20
N GLY A 67 -0.86 -1.18 -14.02
CA GLY A 67 0.18 -0.79 -14.96
C GLY A 67 1.38 -1.71 -14.89
N MET A 68 2.09 -1.87 -16.02
CA MET A 68 3.15 -2.88 -16.14
C MET A 68 4.48 -2.28 -16.58
N VAL A 69 5.54 -2.67 -15.88
CA VAL A 69 6.94 -2.49 -16.29
C VAL A 69 7.57 -3.87 -16.50
N PRO A 70 7.55 -4.40 -17.72
CA PRO A 70 8.05 -5.74 -18.02
C PRO A 70 9.56 -5.87 -17.84
N GLY A 71 10.05 -7.10 -17.81
CA GLY A 71 11.48 -7.44 -17.80
C GLY A 71 12.26 -6.80 -18.94
N GLY A 72 13.46 -6.31 -18.65
CA GLY A 72 14.28 -5.57 -19.60
C GLY A 72 13.81 -4.14 -19.90
N ARG A 73 12.73 -3.66 -19.30
CA ARG A 73 12.19 -2.32 -19.55
C ARG A 73 12.64 -1.31 -18.47
N THR A 74 12.76 -0.07 -18.92
CA THR A 74 13.09 1.04 -18.05
C THR A 74 12.10 2.17 -18.28
N LEU A 75 11.26 2.47 -17.30
CA LEU A 75 10.49 3.72 -17.26
C LEU A 75 11.42 4.82 -16.78
N ARG A 76 11.68 5.82 -17.62
CA ARG A 76 12.59 6.94 -17.27
C ARG A 76 11.95 7.86 -16.23
N ARG A 77 12.78 8.69 -15.57
CA ARG A 77 12.32 9.67 -14.58
C ARG A 77 11.20 10.59 -15.09
N ASP A 78 10.37 11.05 -14.17
CA ASP A 78 9.29 12.01 -14.44
C ASP A 78 8.27 11.51 -15.48
N SER A 79 8.17 10.20 -15.65
CA SER A 79 7.33 9.55 -16.67
C SER A 79 6.10 8.89 -16.04
N LEU A 80 5.08 8.67 -16.87
CA LEU A 80 3.83 8.07 -16.46
C LEU A 80 3.46 6.89 -17.33
N VAL A 81 3.04 5.81 -16.71
CA VAL A 81 2.30 4.71 -17.34
C VAL A 81 0.88 4.76 -16.81
N ALA A 82 -0.10 4.90 -17.69
CA ALA A 82 -1.50 5.00 -17.32
C ALA A 82 -2.06 3.67 -16.76
N VAL A 83 -3.30 3.71 -16.29
CA VAL A 83 -4.04 2.52 -15.82
C VAL A 83 -4.12 1.48 -16.91
N LEU A 84 -3.96 0.18 -16.56
CA LEU A 84 -4.02 -0.98 -17.49
C LEU A 84 -3.06 -0.86 -18.69
N SER A 85 -1.93 -0.20 -18.50
CA SER A 85 -1.00 0.14 -19.57
C SER A 85 0.38 -0.46 -19.35
N THR A 86 1.13 -0.65 -20.43
CA THR A 86 2.48 -1.21 -20.34
C THR A 86 3.56 -0.18 -20.71
N THR A 87 4.77 -0.40 -20.21
CA THR A 87 5.94 0.41 -20.55
C THR A 87 6.51 -0.02 -21.90
N PRO A 88 6.73 0.92 -22.86
CA PRO A 88 7.33 0.58 -24.15
C PRO A 88 8.80 0.18 -24.04
N ALA A 89 9.37 -0.32 -25.14
CA ALA A 89 10.77 -0.71 -25.20
C ALA A 89 11.74 0.44 -24.92
N LYS A 90 11.39 1.63 -25.37
CA LYS A 90 12.21 2.84 -25.20
C LYS A 90 11.34 3.97 -24.62
N THR A 91 11.77 4.55 -23.50
CA THR A 91 11.12 5.70 -22.88
C THR A 91 12.06 6.90 -22.88
N LYS A 92 11.50 8.09 -22.88
CA LYS A 92 12.20 9.35 -22.60
C LYS A 92 11.73 9.87 -21.24
N ALA A 93 12.58 10.64 -20.56
CA ALA A 93 12.17 11.34 -19.35
C ALA A 93 10.99 12.28 -19.63
N GLY A 94 10.06 12.41 -18.69
CA GLY A 94 8.86 13.23 -18.85
C GLY A 94 7.82 12.67 -19.83
N SER A 95 7.96 11.42 -20.28
CA SER A 95 7.01 10.83 -21.22
C SER A 95 5.86 10.12 -20.54
N SER A 96 4.67 10.17 -21.16
CA SER A 96 3.47 9.49 -20.67
C SER A 96 2.98 8.46 -21.70
N TRP A 97 2.53 7.31 -21.19
CA TRP A 97 2.19 6.15 -22.00
C TRP A 97 0.85 5.57 -21.59
N MET A 98 0.06 5.15 -22.57
CA MET A 98 -1.24 4.55 -22.37
C MET A 98 -1.45 3.36 -23.31
N GLY A 99 -2.09 2.31 -22.80
CA GLY A 99 -2.48 1.13 -23.55
C GLY A 99 -1.47 -0.01 -23.56
N SER A 100 -1.91 -1.13 -24.12
CA SER A 100 -1.13 -2.33 -24.38
C SER A 100 -1.55 -2.90 -25.74
N PRO A 101 -0.78 -2.62 -26.83
CA PRO A 101 0.54 -1.97 -26.88
C PRO A 101 0.51 -0.49 -26.49
N PRO A 102 1.64 0.03 -25.93
CA PRO A 102 1.70 1.38 -25.41
C PRO A 102 1.80 2.43 -26.52
N VAL A 103 0.94 3.43 -26.47
CA VAL A 103 1.00 4.63 -27.31
C VAL A 103 1.37 5.84 -26.46
N ARG A 104 2.02 6.81 -27.05
CA ARG A 104 2.43 8.03 -26.34
C ARG A 104 1.20 8.89 -26.02
N LEU A 105 0.99 9.16 -24.73
CA LEU A 105 -0.02 10.08 -24.27
C LEU A 105 0.57 11.50 -24.24
N ARG A 106 -0.10 12.45 -24.90
CA ARG A 106 0.19 13.88 -24.71
C ARG A 106 -0.51 14.35 -23.45
N ARG A 107 0.25 14.91 -22.53
CA ARG A 107 -0.24 15.39 -21.24
C ARG A 107 0.14 16.84 -21.07
N THR A 108 -0.81 17.67 -20.65
CA THR A 108 -0.51 19.01 -20.13
C THR A 108 -0.05 18.83 -18.68
N GLU A 109 1.15 19.28 -18.39
CA GLU A 109 1.65 19.26 -17.01
C GLU A 109 1.08 20.48 -16.29
N VAL A 110 0.41 20.22 -15.16
CA VAL A 110 0.02 21.27 -14.22
C VAL A 110 1.16 21.42 -13.23
N ALA A 111 1.73 22.60 -13.14
CA ALA A 111 2.76 22.90 -12.15
C ALA A 111 2.13 22.81 -10.75
N ALA A 112 2.46 21.79 -10.00
CA ALA A 112 2.08 21.64 -8.61
C ALA A 112 3.26 22.03 -7.71
N ASP A 113 2.96 22.64 -6.56
CA ASP A 113 3.97 22.94 -5.56
C ASP A 113 4.62 21.65 -5.04
N ALA A 114 5.92 21.52 -5.22
CA ALA A 114 6.68 20.36 -4.77
C ALA A 114 6.57 20.16 -3.25
N ALA A 115 6.42 21.23 -2.48
CA ALA A 115 6.22 21.15 -1.02
C ALA A 115 4.88 20.50 -0.63
N LEU A 116 3.90 20.48 -1.52
CA LEU A 116 2.62 19.82 -1.28
C LEU A 116 2.58 18.38 -1.78
N THR A 117 3.50 17.99 -2.67
CA THR A 117 3.47 16.69 -3.35
C THR A 117 4.69 15.83 -3.05
N TYR A 118 5.86 16.18 -3.60
CA TYR A 118 7.06 15.34 -3.54
C TYR A 118 7.92 15.55 -2.31
N ASP A 119 7.97 16.77 -1.78
CA ASP A 119 8.82 17.13 -0.64
C ASP A 119 8.07 17.97 0.39
N PRO A 120 7.05 17.38 1.05
CA PRO A 120 6.30 18.07 2.09
C PRO A 120 7.20 18.39 3.30
N PRO A 121 7.00 19.57 3.94
CA PRO A 121 7.78 19.97 5.10
C PRO A 121 7.60 18.99 6.26
N ALA A 122 8.61 18.88 7.13
CA ALA A 122 8.62 17.92 8.25
C ALA A 122 7.37 18.04 9.13
N ARG A 123 6.88 19.26 9.38
CA ARG A 123 5.65 19.50 10.14
C ARG A 123 4.42 18.83 9.52
N LEU A 124 4.32 18.84 8.18
CA LEU A 124 3.21 18.21 7.47
C LEU A 124 3.34 16.68 7.49
N LYS A 125 4.56 16.17 7.32
CA LYS A 125 4.84 14.73 7.50
C LYS A 125 4.46 14.27 8.91
N ALA A 126 4.86 15.01 9.94
CA ALA A 126 4.52 14.73 11.34
C ALA A 126 3.01 14.77 11.59
N ALA A 127 2.31 15.79 11.07
CA ALA A 127 0.86 15.90 11.21
C ALA A 127 0.12 14.72 10.54
N ARG A 128 0.54 14.32 9.34
CA ARG A 128 0.00 13.13 8.66
C ARG A 128 0.27 11.86 9.45
N THR A 129 1.49 11.70 9.97
CA THR A 129 1.84 10.54 10.80
C THR A 129 0.99 10.50 12.08
N ALA A 130 0.82 11.64 12.76
CA ALA A 130 -0.03 11.72 13.93
C ALA A 130 -1.49 11.35 13.61
N TRP A 131 -2.00 11.83 12.47
CA TRP A 131 -3.35 11.48 12.01
C TRP A 131 -3.50 9.98 11.75
N GLU A 132 -2.53 9.34 11.08
CA GLU A 132 -2.55 7.90 10.85
C GLU A 132 -2.44 7.09 12.16
N LEU A 133 -1.68 7.59 13.14
CA LEU A 133 -1.61 6.96 14.46
C LEU A 133 -2.94 7.06 15.22
N LEU A 134 -3.65 8.20 15.10
CA LEU A 134 -4.99 8.36 15.69
C LEU A 134 -5.99 7.33 15.12
N ARG A 135 -5.90 6.99 13.86
CA ARG A 135 -6.72 5.96 13.23
C ARG A 135 -6.50 4.55 13.80
N ALA A 136 -5.38 4.32 14.49
CA ALA A 136 -5.14 3.06 15.19
C ALA A 136 -5.86 2.97 16.56
N ILE A 137 -6.32 4.09 17.12
CA ILE A 137 -6.98 4.13 18.45
C ILE A 137 -8.19 3.19 18.51
N PRO A 138 -9.15 3.21 17.57
CA PRO A 138 -10.29 2.30 17.61
C PRO A 138 -9.88 0.83 17.65
N VAL A 139 -8.82 0.46 16.92
CA VAL A 139 -8.29 -0.92 16.93
C VAL A 139 -7.82 -1.31 18.32
N TRP A 140 -7.04 -0.45 18.98
CA TRP A 140 -6.56 -0.71 20.34
C TRP A 140 -7.68 -0.73 21.37
N LEU A 141 -8.70 0.09 21.20
CA LEU A 141 -9.89 0.07 22.04
C LEU A 141 -10.66 -1.25 21.90
N HIS A 142 -10.80 -1.79 20.70
CA HIS A 142 -11.41 -3.09 20.49
C HIS A 142 -10.57 -4.23 21.09
N VAL A 143 -9.25 -4.17 20.98
CA VAL A 143 -8.35 -5.15 21.63
C VAL A 143 -8.51 -5.10 23.15
N ALA A 144 -8.50 -3.91 23.74
CA ALA A 144 -8.70 -3.74 25.19
C ALA A 144 -10.08 -4.25 25.63
N LEU A 145 -11.13 -3.95 24.87
CA LEU A 145 -12.48 -4.44 25.13
C LEU A 145 -12.53 -5.98 25.09
N THR A 146 -11.91 -6.60 24.11
CA THR A 146 -11.84 -8.07 23.98
C THR A 146 -11.15 -8.71 25.20
N ILE A 147 -10.03 -8.11 25.65
CA ILE A 147 -9.32 -8.57 26.85
C ILE A 147 -10.21 -8.41 28.09
N ALA A 148 -10.90 -7.28 28.24
CA ALA A 148 -11.80 -7.03 29.36
C ALA A 148 -12.97 -8.01 29.41
N VAL A 149 -13.57 -8.32 28.26
CA VAL A 149 -14.63 -9.34 28.14
C VAL A 149 -14.10 -10.71 28.54
N GLY A 150 -12.94 -11.12 28.05
CA GLY A 150 -12.32 -12.40 28.43
C GLY A 150 -12.05 -12.48 29.92
N ALA A 151 -11.53 -11.44 30.54
CA ALA A 151 -11.28 -11.36 31.96
C ALA A 151 -12.60 -11.43 32.77
N ALA A 152 -13.66 -10.74 32.35
CA ALA A 152 -14.95 -10.77 33.00
C ALA A 152 -15.58 -12.18 32.95
N LEU A 153 -15.54 -12.86 31.81
CA LEU A 153 -16.05 -14.21 31.66
C LEU A 153 -15.25 -15.21 32.52
N ALA A 154 -13.93 -15.08 32.56
CA ALA A 154 -13.05 -15.88 33.39
C ALA A 154 -13.34 -15.69 34.90
N ALA A 155 -13.56 -14.44 35.33
CA ALA A 155 -13.93 -14.11 36.69
C ALA A 155 -15.29 -14.72 37.07
N LEU A 156 -16.30 -14.63 36.21
CA LEU A 156 -17.61 -15.27 36.42
C LEU A 156 -17.48 -16.77 36.55
N ALA A 157 -16.66 -17.40 35.71
CA ALA A 157 -16.41 -18.85 35.78
C ALA A 157 -15.68 -19.25 37.06
N ALA A 158 -14.74 -18.45 37.55
CA ALA A 158 -13.98 -18.70 38.77
C ALA A 158 -14.85 -18.57 40.02
N VAL A 159 -15.81 -17.66 40.08
CA VAL A 159 -16.67 -17.41 41.25
C VAL A 159 -17.85 -18.34 41.30
N GLY A 160 -18.56 -18.57 40.21
CA GLY A 160 -19.82 -19.31 40.17
C GLY A 160 -19.83 -20.50 39.20
N GLY A 161 -18.67 -20.89 38.70
CA GLY A 161 -18.53 -21.96 37.72
C GLY A 161 -19.05 -21.61 36.32
N TRP A 162 -19.01 -22.58 35.44
CA TRP A 162 -19.40 -22.39 34.03
C TRP A 162 -20.88 -22.02 33.83
N LEU A 163 -21.75 -22.43 34.77
CA LEU A 163 -23.17 -22.10 34.70
C LEU A 163 -23.39 -20.60 34.87
N LEU A 164 -22.74 -19.95 35.85
CA LEU A 164 -22.83 -18.54 36.08
C LEU A 164 -22.27 -17.76 34.88
N ALA A 165 -21.12 -18.20 34.36
CA ALA A 165 -20.54 -17.62 33.18
C ALA A 165 -21.45 -17.73 31.93
N ALA A 166 -22.15 -18.83 31.77
CA ALA A 166 -23.09 -19.03 30.67
C ALA A 166 -24.33 -18.14 30.80
N VAL A 167 -24.90 -17.99 31.99
CA VAL A 167 -26.12 -17.17 32.23
C VAL A 167 -25.81 -15.70 32.12
N LEU A 168 -24.74 -15.21 32.77
CA LEU A 168 -24.41 -13.78 32.80
C LEU A 168 -23.53 -13.38 31.62
N GLY A 169 -22.85 -14.31 30.97
CA GLY A 169 -22.00 -14.07 29.83
C GLY A 169 -22.72 -13.41 28.65
N GLY A 170 -23.98 -13.77 28.43
CA GLY A 170 -24.82 -13.09 27.43
C GLY A 170 -24.98 -11.58 27.68
N VAL A 171 -25.15 -11.20 28.94
CA VAL A 171 -25.26 -9.75 29.32
C VAL A 171 -23.91 -9.06 29.09
N VAL A 172 -22.80 -9.70 29.50
CA VAL A 172 -21.45 -9.15 29.27
C VAL A 172 -21.18 -8.95 27.79
N LEU A 173 -21.51 -9.94 26.95
CA LEU A 173 -21.32 -9.88 25.50
C LEU A 173 -22.22 -8.81 24.86
N LEU A 174 -23.47 -8.69 25.29
CA LEU A 174 -24.38 -7.65 24.80
C LEU A 174 -23.86 -6.24 25.14
N ALA A 175 -23.45 -6.02 26.38
CA ALA A 175 -22.87 -4.74 26.81
C ALA A 175 -21.60 -4.42 26.00
N ALA A 176 -20.71 -5.39 25.84
CA ALA A 176 -19.52 -5.23 25.03
C ALA A 176 -19.84 -4.93 23.55
N GLY A 177 -20.86 -5.58 22.99
CA GLY A 177 -21.33 -5.30 21.63
C GLY A 177 -21.80 -3.87 21.44
N VAL A 178 -22.55 -3.32 22.40
CA VAL A 178 -22.96 -1.91 22.39
C VAL A 178 -21.77 -0.95 22.45
N VAL A 179 -20.81 -1.23 23.34
CA VAL A 179 -19.56 -0.45 23.43
C VAL A 179 -18.76 -0.53 22.13
N ALA A 180 -18.60 -1.73 21.56
CA ALA A 180 -17.89 -1.94 20.28
C ALA A 180 -18.55 -1.16 19.14
N ALA A 181 -19.88 -1.20 19.05
CA ALA A 181 -20.64 -0.42 18.07
C ALA A 181 -20.40 1.09 18.26
N GLY A 182 -20.41 1.58 19.50
CA GLY A 182 -20.09 2.98 19.81
C GLY A 182 -18.69 3.38 19.37
N ILE A 183 -17.66 2.56 19.65
CA ILE A 183 -16.30 2.79 19.19
C ILE A 183 -16.25 2.88 17.65
N THR A 184 -16.93 1.96 16.96
CA THR A 184 -16.92 1.91 15.49
C THR A 184 -17.62 3.12 14.85
N VAL A 185 -18.70 3.62 15.46
CA VAL A 185 -19.46 4.78 14.93
C VAL A 185 -18.74 6.10 15.17
N LEU A 186 -17.95 6.19 16.25
CA LEU A 186 -17.22 7.41 16.62
C LEU A 186 -15.81 7.49 16.01
N ALA A 187 -15.34 6.43 15.34
CA ALA A 187 -14.03 6.31 14.70
C ALA A 187 -14.04 6.74 13.24
#